data_c2d8f737052e045b6cd86223a5bcd51d
#
_entry.id   c2d8f737052e045b6cd86223a5bcd51d
#
_cell.length_a   1.000
_cell.length_b   1.000
_cell.length_c   1.000
_cell.angle_alpha   90.00
_cell.angle_beta   90.00
_cell.angle_gamma   90.00
#
_symmetry.space_group_name_H-M   'P 1'
#
loop_
_entity.id
_entity.type
_entity.pdbx_description
1 polymer ?
#
loop_
_entity_poly.entity_id
_entity_poly.type
_entity_poly.pdbx_seq_one_letter_code
_entity_poly.pdbx_strand_id
1 'polypeptide(L)'
;MVKIILVTHGHLAQEMLETAAQIIGKPTDEGLAAFSVTAAASVEKEAAKLHALLQTCEEGAVVLTDIFGGSATNISLTASKDLPKCHVITGLNLSMLLTALNSRKKLSAKELAEKIEADGKRAVINATELLIKGL
;
A
#
# COMPACT_ATOMS: atom_id res chain seq x y z
N MET A 1 -6.51 -3.45 14.30
CA MET A 1 -5.62 -2.59 13.48
C MET A 1 -5.75 -2.97 12.01
N VAL A 2 -5.87 -1.97 11.14
CA VAL A 2 -5.92 -2.19 9.69
C VAL A 2 -4.57 -2.73 9.20
N LYS A 3 -4.60 -3.76 8.39
CA LYS A 3 -3.38 -4.37 7.82
C LYS A 3 -2.93 -3.59 6.59
N ILE A 4 -1.64 -3.50 6.38
CA ILE A 4 -1.03 -2.80 5.23
C ILE A 4 -0.26 -3.84 4.41
N ILE A 5 -0.63 -3.96 3.16
CA ILE A 5 -0.03 -4.96 2.26
C ILE A 5 0.46 -4.25 1.01
N LEU A 6 1.75 -4.38 0.71
CA LEU A 6 2.34 -3.83 -0.49
C LEU A 6 2.44 -4.91 -1.55
N VAL A 7 1.94 -4.63 -2.74
CA VAL A 7 2.02 -5.55 -3.88
C VAL A 7 2.65 -4.79 -5.05
N THR A 8 3.88 -5.12 -5.37
CA THR A 8 4.66 -4.38 -6.37
C THR A 8 5.43 -5.31 -7.30
N HIS A 9 5.89 -4.77 -8.40
CA HIS A 9 6.87 -5.46 -9.25
C HIS A 9 8.22 -5.54 -8.53
N GLY A 10 8.96 -6.61 -8.78
CA GLY A 10 10.31 -6.79 -8.25
C GLY A 10 10.37 -6.71 -6.73
N HIS A 11 11.43 -6.13 -6.22
CA HIS A 11 11.69 -6.01 -4.77
C HIS A 11 11.24 -4.69 -4.16
N LEU A 12 10.49 -3.87 -4.89
CA LEU A 12 10.12 -2.53 -4.45
C LEU A 12 9.36 -2.54 -3.13
N ALA A 13 8.42 -3.46 -2.95
CA ALA A 13 7.61 -3.55 -1.73
C ALA A 13 8.49 -3.73 -0.50
N GLN A 14 9.38 -4.70 -0.54
CA GLN A 14 10.29 -5.00 0.56
C GLN A 14 11.21 -3.82 0.86
N GLU A 15 11.81 -3.23 -0.18
CA GLU A 15 12.71 -2.08 -0.03
C GLU A 15 11.98 -0.87 0.55
N MET A 16 10.73 -0.64 0.16
CA MET A 16 9.95 0.46 0.72
C MET A 16 9.65 0.27 2.19
N LEU A 17 9.31 -0.95 2.62
CA LEU A 17 9.09 -1.23 4.04
C LEU A 17 10.37 -1.01 4.85
N GLU A 18 11.51 -1.44 4.33
CA GLU A 18 12.80 -1.23 4.99
C GLU A 18 13.16 0.25 5.08
N THR A 19 12.91 1.01 4.02
CA THR A 19 13.18 2.45 4.00
C THR A 19 12.26 3.19 4.98
N ALA A 20 10.99 2.86 5.01
CA ALA A 20 10.05 3.45 5.95
C ALA A 20 10.47 3.19 7.40
N ALA A 21 10.96 1.99 7.68
CA ALA A 21 11.47 1.64 9.02
C ALA A 21 12.66 2.52 9.43
N GLN A 22 13.50 2.92 8.50
CA GLN A 22 14.61 3.83 8.77
C GLN A 22 14.12 5.24 9.12
N ILE A 23 13.00 5.67 8.56
CA ILE A 23 12.47 7.02 8.77
C ILE A 23 11.72 7.14 10.08
N ILE A 24 10.83 6.20 10.38
CA ILE A 24 9.92 6.30 11.54
C ILE A 24 10.35 5.45 12.73
N GLY A 25 11.51 4.80 12.64
CA GLY A 25 11.89 3.76 13.57
C GLY A 25 11.25 2.44 13.19
N LYS A 26 11.77 1.33 13.76
CA LYS A 26 11.35 -0.01 13.37
C LYS A 26 9.89 -0.25 13.79
N PRO A 27 8.92 -0.25 12.85
CA PRO A 27 7.56 -0.65 13.21
C PRO A 27 7.59 -2.14 13.59
N THR A 28 6.69 -2.54 14.46
CA THR A 28 6.48 -3.95 14.69
C THR A 28 6.03 -4.57 13.37
N ASP A 29 6.56 -5.72 13.01
CA ASP A 29 6.22 -6.40 11.73
C ASP A 29 4.75 -6.82 11.67
N GLU A 30 4.04 -6.65 12.76
CA GLU A 30 2.64 -7.02 12.87
C GLU A 30 1.76 -6.22 11.91
N GLY A 31 1.03 -6.94 11.07
CA GLY A 31 0.08 -6.32 10.15
C GLY A 31 0.69 -5.70 8.91
N LEU A 32 1.93 -6.05 8.59
CA LEU A 32 2.60 -5.62 7.36
C LEU A 32 2.96 -6.83 6.51
N ALA A 33 2.80 -6.72 5.20
CA ALA A 33 3.21 -7.76 4.27
C ALA A 33 3.67 -7.14 2.95
N ALA A 34 4.62 -7.80 2.31
CA ALA A 34 5.14 -7.42 1.01
C ALA A 34 5.00 -8.60 0.03
N PHE A 35 4.41 -8.34 -1.12
CA PHE A 35 4.28 -9.30 -2.22
C PHE A 35 5.08 -8.80 -3.42
N SER A 36 5.96 -9.65 -3.92
CA SER A 36 6.77 -9.36 -5.10
C SER A 36 6.15 -10.04 -6.31
N VAL A 37 5.74 -9.26 -7.31
CA VAL A 37 5.17 -9.78 -8.55
C VAL A 37 6.29 -9.90 -9.59
N THR A 38 6.45 -11.11 -10.13
CA THR A 38 7.43 -11.37 -11.18
C THR A 38 6.74 -11.54 -12.53
N ALA A 39 7.49 -11.43 -13.62
CA ALA A 39 6.96 -11.59 -14.98
C ALA A 39 6.35 -12.99 -15.22
N ALA A 40 6.83 -14.00 -14.51
CA ALA A 40 6.34 -15.38 -14.61
C ALA A 40 5.16 -15.69 -13.70
N ALA A 41 4.71 -14.73 -12.88
CA ALA A 41 3.66 -14.96 -11.92
C ALA A 41 2.30 -15.17 -12.59
N SER A 42 1.55 -16.16 -12.12
CA SER A 42 0.15 -16.34 -12.51
C SER A 42 -0.71 -15.38 -11.69
N VAL A 43 -1.47 -14.53 -12.37
CA VAL A 43 -2.38 -13.59 -11.71
C VAL A 43 -3.37 -14.35 -10.81
N GLU A 44 -3.92 -15.47 -11.29
CA GLU A 44 -4.88 -16.26 -10.53
C GLU A 44 -4.29 -16.85 -9.27
N LYS A 45 -3.09 -17.40 -9.34
CA LYS A 45 -2.41 -17.99 -8.18
C LYS A 45 -2.02 -16.95 -7.14
N GLU A 46 -1.47 -15.83 -7.60
CA GLU A 46 -1.09 -14.74 -6.71
C GLU A 46 -2.31 -14.07 -6.08
N ALA A 47 -3.39 -13.89 -6.86
CA ALA A 47 -4.64 -13.36 -6.32
C ALA A 47 -5.24 -14.28 -5.27
N ALA A 48 -5.18 -15.61 -5.46
CA ALA A 48 -5.67 -16.57 -4.48
C ALA A 48 -4.88 -16.48 -3.17
N LYS A 49 -3.57 -16.37 -3.23
CA LYS A 49 -2.72 -16.20 -2.05
C LYS A 49 -3.04 -14.90 -1.30
N LEU A 50 -3.18 -13.81 -2.04
CA LEU A 50 -3.51 -12.52 -1.45
C LEU A 50 -4.91 -12.54 -0.85
N HIS A 51 -5.89 -13.11 -1.54
CA HIS A 51 -7.24 -13.26 -1.04
C HIS A 51 -7.27 -14.00 0.30
N ALA A 52 -6.54 -15.12 0.40
CA ALA A 52 -6.46 -15.89 1.64
C ALA A 52 -5.92 -15.05 2.79
N LEU A 53 -4.91 -14.21 2.52
CA LEU A 53 -4.38 -13.29 3.54
C LEU A 53 -5.40 -12.21 3.91
N LEU A 54 -6.06 -11.61 2.92
CA LEU A 54 -7.05 -10.54 3.15
C LEU A 54 -8.24 -11.02 3.97
N GLN A 55 -8.65 -12.27 3.79
CA GLN A 55 -9.74 -12.87 4.57
C GLN A 55 -9.43 -12.93 6.07
N THR A 56 -8.16 -12.95 6.46
CA THR A 56 -7.76 -12.98 7.86
C THR A 56 -7.76 -11.59 8.52
N CYS A 57 -7.97 -10.54 7.76
CA CYS A 57 -7.90 -9.15 8.25
C CYS A 57 -9.26 -8.70 8.78
N GLU A 58 -9.50 -8.92 10.06
CA GLU A 58 -10.80 -8.64 10.68
C GLU A 58 -11.20 -7.17 10.59
N GLU A 59 -10.26 -6.26 10.76
CA GLU A 59 -10.50 -4.82 10.66
C GLU A 59 -10.24 -4.29 9.24
N GLY A 60 -10.03 -5.18 8.29
CA GLY A 60 -9.75 -4.82 6.91
C GLY A 60 -8.30 -4.57 6.62
N ALA A 61 -8.05 -4.20 5.38
CA ALA A 61 -6.69 -3.97 4.88
C ALA A 61 -6.69 -2.86 3.83
N VAL A 62 -5.55 -2.19 3.71
CA VAL A 62 -5.25 -1.34 2.56
C VAL A 62 -4.08 -1.97 1.82
N VAL A 63 -4.32 -2.27 0.55
CA VAL A 63 -3.31 -2.82 -0.36
C VAL A 63 -2.75 -1.67 -1.18
N LEU A 64 -1.43 -1.50 -1.15
CA LEU A 64 -0.75 -0.45 -1.87
C LEU A 64 0.00 -1.07 -3.05
N THR A 65 -0.30 -0.63 -4.27
CA THR A 65 0.35 -1.14 -5.48
C THR A 65 1.14 -0.04 -6.16
N ASP A 66 2.12 -0.44 -6.96
CA ASP A 66 3.04 0.51 -7.59
C ASP A 66 2.41 1.26 -8.77
N ILE A 67 1.80 0.57 -9.72
CA ILE A 67 1.29 1.17 -10.96
C ILE A 67 -0.15 0.75 -11.22
N PHE A 68 -1.01 1.70 -11.56
CA PHE A 68 -2.37 1.39 -12.03
C PHE A 68 -2.30 0.68 -13.38
N GLY A 69 -3.09 -0.39 -13.54
CA GLY A 69 -3.15 -1.16 -14.77
C GLY A 69 -2.09 -2.25 -14.92
N GLY A 70 -1.14 -2.33 -13.98
CA GLY A 70 -0.14 -3.39 -13.96
C GLY A 70 -0.63 -4.67 -13.28
N SER A 71 0.18 -5.73 -13.36
CA SER A 71 -0.16 -7.04 -12.75
C SER A 71 -0.42 -6.95 -11.26
N ALA A 72 0.36 -6.14 -10.54
CA ALA A 72 0.19 -5.96 -9.10
C ALA A 72 -1.20 -5.42 -8.76
N THR A 73 -1.68 -4.42 -9.50
CA THR A 73 -3.02 -3.86 -9.32
C THR A 73 -4.10 -4.87 -9.69
N ASN A 74 -3.95 -5.58 -10.80
CA ASN A 74 -4.91 -6.59 -11.24
C ASN A 74 -5.05 -7.73 -10.22
N ILE A 75 -3.94 -8.22 -9.70
CA ILE A 75 -3.91 -9.24 -8.64
C ILE A 75 -4.66 -8.73 -7.41
N SER A 76 -4.40 -7.50 -7.02
CA SER A 76 -4.97 -6.90 -5.81
C SER A 76 -6.47 -6.67 -5.93
N LEU A 77 -6.93 -6.17 -7.08
CA LEU A 77 -8.36 -5.97 -7.33
C LEU A 77 -9.12 -7.30 -7.38
N THR A 78 -8.54 -8.30 -8.03
CA THR A 78 -9.13 -9.64 -8.07
C THR A 78 -9.23 -10.25 -6.67
N ALA A 79 -8.18 -10.10 -5.86
CA ALA A 79 -8.14 -10.67 -4.52
C ALA A 79 -9.13 -10.00 -3.56
N SER A 80 -9.45 -8.73 -3.77
CA SER A 80 -10.23 -7.93 -2.82
C SER A 80 -11.67 -7.64 -3.22
N LYS A 81 -12.08 -8.02 -4.43
CA LYS A 81 -13.37 -7.61 -5.03
C LYS A 81 -14.62 -7.94 -4.21
N ASP A 82 -14.58 -9.00 -3.40
CA ASP A 82 -15.68 -9.45 -2.56
C ASP A 82 -15.44 -9.17 -1.06
N LEU A 83 -14.42 -8.38 -0.74
CA LEU A 83 -14.04 -8.06 0.63
C LEU A 83 -14.23 -6.55 0.88
N PRO A 84 -15.38 -6.14 1.43
CA PRO A 84 -15.75 -4.71 1.51
C PRO A 84 -14.86 -3.87 2.42
N LYS A 85 -14.09 -4.50 3.32
CA LYS A 85 -13.15 -3.79 4.19
C LYS A 85 -11.73 -3.72 3.62
N CYS A 86 -11.53 -4.21 2.39
CA CYS A 86 -10.23 -4.17 1.74
C CYS A 86 -10.25 -3.13 0.61
N HIS A 87 -9.26 -2.26 0.60
CA HIS A 87 -9.15 -1.17 -0.37
C HIS A 87 -7.81 -1.24 -1.08
N VAL A 88 -7.80 -0.97 -2.38
CA VAL A 88 -6.57 -0.96 -3.19
C VAL A 88 -6.28 0.47 -3.62
N ILE A 89 -5.11 0.96 -3.26
CA ILE A 89 -4.64 2.30 -3.66
C ILE A 89 -3.38 2.10 -4.51
N THR A 90 -3.37 2.68 -5.70
CA THR A 90 -2.26 2.58 -6.64
C THR A 90 -1.37 3.81 -6.60
N GLY A 91 -0.23 3.74 -7.26
CA GLY A 91 0.70 4.88 -7.30
C GLY A 91 1.54 4.99 -6.04
N LEU A 92 1.85 3.86 -5.43
CA LEU A 92 2.61 3.80 -4.17
C LEU A 92 3.82 4.74 -4.19
N ASN A 93 3.84 5.63 -3.21
CA ASN A 93 5.00 6.45 -2.91
C ASN A 93 5.27 6.39 -1.40
N LEU A 94 6.43 6.89 -1.00
CA LEU A 94 6.87 6.78 0.39
C LEU A 94 5.93 7.51 1.35
N SER A 95 5.38 8.65 0.95
CA SER A 95 4.43 9.40 1.77
C SER A 95 3.17 8.60 2.07
N MET A 96 2.66 7.86 1.10
CA MET A 96 1.51 6.95 1.29
C MET A 96 1.81 5.90 2.36
N LEU A 97 2.98 5.30 2.29
CA LEU A 97 3.39 4.27 3.23
C LEU A 97 3.56 4.85 4.64
N LEU A 98 4.17 6.01 4.77
CA LEU A 98 4.32 6.68 6.07
C LEU A 98 2.95 7.03 6.68
N THR A 99 2.03 7.55 5.89
CA THR A 99 0.65 7.80 6.33
C THR A 99 -0.02 6.52 6.83
N ALA A 100 0.11 5.45 6.05
CA ALA A 100 -0.46 4.15 6.42
C ALA A 100 0.06 3.67 7.77
N LEU A 101 1.37 3.69 7.94
CA LEU A 101 2.00 3.21 9.18
C LEU A 101 1.64 4.07 10.39
N ASN A 102 1.54 5.38 10.22
CA ASN A 102 1.22 6.29 11.31
C ASN A 102 -0.25 6.26 11.72
N SER A 103 -1.16 5.91 10.82
CA SER A 103 -2.61 6.06 11.07
C SER A 103 -3.39 4.74 11.13
N ARG A 104 -2.78 3.60 10.82
CA ARG A 104 -3.47 2.30 10.73
C ARG A 104 -4.14 1.83 12.04
N LYS A 105 -3.68 2.32 13.17
CA LYS A 105 -4.24 1.94 14.48
C LYS A 105 -5.42 2.81 14.88
N LYS A 106 -5.59 3.97 14.26
CA LYS A 106 -6.56 5.00 14.65
C LYS A 106 -7.77 5.10 13.73
N LEU A 107 -7.63 4.69 12.47
CA LEU A 107 -8.64 4.87 11.44
C LEU A 107 -9.22 3.52 11.00
N SER A 108 -10.45 3.55 10.50
CA SER A 108 -11.03 2.40 9.79
C SER A 108 -10.30 2.20 8.46
N ALA A 109 -10.46 1.04 7.85
CA ALA A 109 -9.83 0.76 6.56
C ALA A 109 -10.27 1.78 5.49
N LYS A 110 -11.54 2.15 5.47
CA LYS A 110 -12.06 3.16 4.53
C LYS A 110 -11.45 4.54 4.77
N GLU A 111 -11.45 5.00 6.01
CA GLU A 111 -10.86 6.30 6.37
C GLU A 111 -9.36 6.33 6.08
N LEU A 112 -8.68 5.23 6.39
CA LEU A 112 -7.24 5.11 6.11
C LEU A 112 -6.96 5.15 4.61
N ALA A 113 -7.73 4.43 3.80
CA ALA A 113 -7.59 4.45 2.34
C ALA A 113 -7.76 5.86 1.78
N GLU A 114 -8.78 6.57 2.23
CA GLU A 114 -9.04 7.96 1.82
C GLU A 114 -7.87 8.89 2.19
N LYS A 115 -7.34 8.75 3.39
CA LYS A 115 -6.21 9.55 3.86
C LYS A 115 -4.93 9.24 3.09
N ILE A 116 -4.65 7.97 2.85
CA ILE A 116 -3.48 7.54 2.08
C ILE A 116 -3.53 8.13 0.67
N GLU A 117 -4.67 8.03 0.01
CA GLU A 117 -4.84 8.59 -1.34
C GLU A 117 -4.61 10.09 -1.35
N ALA A 118 -5.22 10.81 -0.43
CA ALA A 118 -5.09 12.27 -0.35
C ALA A 118 -3.65 12.70 -0.07
N ASP A 119 -3.00 12.08 0.91
CA ASP A 119 -1.62 12.41 1.28
C ASP A 119 -0.64 12.06 0.14
N GLY A 120 -0.87 10.93 -0.54
CA GLY A 120 -0.04 10.52 -1.66
C GLY A 120 -0.09 11.49 -2.83
N LYS A 121 -1.29 11.97 -3.15
CA LYS A 121 -1.46 12.97 -4.22
C LYS A 121 -0.76 14.29 -3.88
N ARG A 122 -0.86 14.74 -2.63
CA ARG A 122 -0.20 15.96 -2.17
C ARG A 122 1.31 15.86 -2.07
N ALA A 123 1.86 14.66 -2.05
CA ALA A 123 3.30 14.45 -1.90
C ALA A 123 4.08 14.73 -3.19
N VAL A 124 3.41 14.79 -4.32
CA VAL A 124 4.05 15.12 -5.60
C VAL A 124 4.10 16.64 -5.72
N ILE A 125 5.29 17.21 -5.54
CA ILE A 125 5.51 18.65 -5.46
C ILE A 125 6.66 19.03 -6.39
N ASN A 126 6.46 20.08 -7.18
CA ASN A 126 7.59 20.71 -7.87
C ASN A 126 8.31 21.59 -6.84
N ALA A 127 9.35 21.05 -6.24
CA ALA A 127 10.06 21.71 -5.15
C ALA A 127 10.73 23.02 -5.60
N THR A 128 11.18 23.07 -6.87
CA THR A 128 11.78 24.28 -7.44
C THR A 128 10.75 25.41 -7.48
N GLU A 129 9.56 25.14 -7.99
CA GLU A 129 8.46 26.12 -8.04
C GLU A 129 8.06 26.59 -6.65
N LEU A 130 7.97 25.65 -5.71
CA LEU A 130 7.61 25.96 -4.33
C LEU A 130 8.64 26.89 -3.68
N LEU A 131 9.92 26.64 -3.91
CA LEU A 131 11.01 27.48 -3.39
C LEU A 131 10.98 28.88 -3.97
N ILE A 132 10.75 29.01 -5.29
CA ILE A 132 10.66 30.30 -5.99
C ILE A 132 9.50 31.14 -5.46
N LYS A 133 8.36 30.52 -5.16
CA LYS A 133 7.17 31.21 -4.63
C LYS A 133 7.25 31.55 -3.14
N GLY A 134 8.32 31.16 -2.47
CA GLY A 134 8.48 31.37 -1.03
C GLY A 134 7.59 30.44 -0.21
N LEU A 135 8.05 29.28 0.03
CA LEU A 135 7.42 28.21 0.87
C LEU A 135 6.23 28.64 1.70
#